data_72e55dcf37b74f59bdb988926ae736b0
#
_entry.id   72e55dcf37b74f59bdb988926ae736b0
#
_cell.length_a   1.000
_cell.length_b   1.000
_cell.length_c   1.000
_cell.angle_alpha   90.00
_cell.angle_beta   90.00
_cell.angle_gamma   90.00
#
_symmetry.space_group_name_H-M   'P 1'
#
loop_
_entity.id
_entity.type
_entity.pdbx_description
1 polymer ?
#
loop_
_entity_poly.entity_id
_entity_poly.type
_entity_poly.pdbx_seq_one_letter_code
_entity_poly.pdbx_strand_id
1 'polypeptide(L)'
;MKEALLISACLLGAACRYNGASRPLDAETLEKLTARYALVPVCPEQLGGLPTPRLPAERGYDGVHNAQGESVTAQFFRGAAEALRLAQFFGCRKALLKERSPSCGSGEIYDGFFTGTLRPGDGVTAEALKAAGLAVYTEADLDRLL
;
A
#
# COMPACT_ATOMS: atom_id res chain seq x y z
N MET A 1 24.35 -1.67 9.38
CA MET A 1 22.93 -1.25 9.58
C MET A 1 22.08 -1.81 8.47
N LYS A 2 20.88 -2.23 8.81
CA LYS A 2 19.92 -2.70 7.82
C LYS A 2 19.34 -1.53 7.03
N GLU A 3 19.11 -1.74 5.75
CA GLU A 3 18.41 -0.77 4.92
C GLU A 3 16.94 -0.68 5.35
N ALA A 4 16.40 0.53 5.47
CA ALA A 4 14.99 0.73 5.81
C ALA A 4 14.10 0.37 4.62
N LEU A 5 13.02 -0.36 4.87
CA LEU A 5 12.03 -0.76 3.88
C LEU A 5 10.63 -0.35 4.36
N LEU A 6 9.96 0.48 3.58
CA LEU A 6 8.56 0.77 3.85
C LEU A 6 7.72 -0.44 3.46
N ILE A 7 6.78 -0.85 4.30
CA ILE A 7 5.98 -2.05 4.02
C ILE A 7 4.52 -1.83 4.40
N SER A 8 3.61 -2.32 3.56
CA SER A 8 2.19 -2.35 3.92
C SER A 8 1.99 -3.18 5.18
N ALA A 9 1.41 -2.57 6.21
CA ALA A 9 1.29 -3.20 7.53
C ALA A 9 0.48 -4.50 7.51
N CYS A 10 -0.49 -4.64 6.59
CA CYS A 10 -1.28 -5.86 6.46
C CYS A 10 -0.43 -7.07 6.04
N LEU A 11 0.70 -6.85 5.37
CA LEU A 11 1.62 -7.92 4.99
C LEU A 11 2.40 -8.47 6.18
N LEU A 12 2.43 -7.75 7.29
CA LEU A 12 3.03 -8.20 8.56
C LEU A 12 2.00 -8.85 9.48
N GLY A 13 0.73 -8.85 9.10
CA GLY A 13 -0.34 -9.40 9.92
C GLY A 13 -1.19 -8.36 10.64
N ALA A 14 -0.95 -7.07 10.44
CA ALA A 14 -1.81 -6.04 11.03
C ALA A 14 -3.21 -6.10 10.42
N ALA A 15 -4.24 -6.10 11.27
CA ALA A 15 -5.64 -6.21 10.85
C ALA A 15 -6.16 -4.84 10.39
N CYS A 16 -5.54 -4.28 9.36
CA CYS A 16 -5.79 -2.92 8.90
C CYS A 16 -6.42 -2.82 7.51
N ARG A 17 -6.75 -3.95 6.89
CA ARG A 17 -7.45 -3.96 5.61
C ARG A 17 -8.90 -3.51 5.82
N TYR A 18 -9.55 -3.10 4.71
CA TYR A 18 -10.89 -2.52 4.75
C TYR A 18 -11.91 -3.38 5.53
N ASN A 19 -11.76 -4.70 5.48
CA ASN A 19 -12.67 -5.64 6.16
C ASN A 19 -12.21 -5.99 7.59
N GLY A 20 -11.17 -5.34 8.12
CA GLY A 20 -10.60 -5.64 9.43
C GLY A 20 -9.74 -6.88 9.45
N ALA A 21 -9.36 -7.40 8.28
CA ALA A 21 -8.48 -8.55 8.16
C ALA A 21 -7.04 -8.14 7.89
N SER A 22 -6.16 -9.11 7.85
CA SER A 22 -4.76 -8.98 7.45
C SER A 22 -4.48 -9.85 6.24
N ARG A 23 -3.30 -9.69 5.65
CA ARG A 23 -2.80 -10.55 4.57
C ARG A 23 -1.33 -10.82 4.80
N PRO A 24 -0.97 -11.50 5.90
CA PRO A 24 0.44 -11.69 6.22
C PRO A 24 1.13 -12.54 5.16
N LEU A 25 2.37 -12.17 4.89
CA LEU A 25 3.28 -13.02 4.14
C LEU A 25 3.60 -14.26 4.98
N ASP A 26 4.08 -15.33 4.34
CA ASP A 26 4.43 -16.53 5.07
C ASP A 26 5.60 -16.27 6.03
N ALA A 27 5.73 -17.13 7.05
CA ALA A 27 6.70 -16.96 8.13
C ALA A 27 8.15 -16.93 7.59
N GLU A 28 8.47 -17.76 6.61
CA GLU A 28 9.80 -17.81 6.02
C GLU A 28 10.15 -16.50 5.32
N THR A 29 9.23 -15.95 4.54
CA THR A 29 9.43 -14.66 3.85
C THR A 29 9.59 -13.52 4.85
N LEU A 30 8.75 -13.49 5.90
CA LEU A 30 8.86 -12.47 6.95
C LEU A 30 10.21 -12.54 7.67
N GLU A 31 10.69 -13.75 7.94
CA GLU A 31 11.99 -13.96 8.56
C GLU A 31 13.13 -13.41 7.68
N LYS A 32 13.09 -13.69 6.39
CA LYS A 32 14.08 -13.16 5.43
C LYS A 32 14.04 -11.63 5.35
N LEU A 33 12.85 -11.06 5.35
CA LEU A 33 12.69 -9.60 5.31
C LEU A 33 13.25 -8.95 6.57
N THR A 34 12.93 -9.48 7.75
CA THR A 34 13.43 -8.91 9.00
C THR A 34 14.93 -9.09 9.18
N ALA A 35 15.51 -10.15 8.59
CA ALA A 35 16.96 -10.35 8.61
C ALA A 35 17.68 -9.32 7.74
N ARG A 36 17.07 -8.90 6.64
CA ARG A 36 17.70 -8.02 5.65
C ARG A 36 17.37 -6.54 5.82
N TYR A 37 16.16 -6.22 6.22
CA TYR A 37 15.66 -4.85 6.28
C TYR A 37 15.20 -4.45 7.67
N ALA A 38 15.29 -3.14 7.94
CA ALA A 38 14.58 -2.50 9.04
C ALA A 38 13.20 -2.11 8.51
N LEU A 39 12.16 -2.80 8.96
CA LEU A 39 10.81 -2.63 8.41
C LEU A 39 10.10 -1.43 9.02
N VAL A 40 9.50 -0.61 8.16
CA VAL A 40 8.68 0.55 8.54
C VAL A 40 7.25 0.30 8.06
N PRO A 41 6.36 -0.19 8.94
CA PRO A 41 4.99 -0.55 8.52
C PRO A 41 4.10 0.68 8.40
N VAL A 42 3.28 0.70 7.34
CA VAL A 42 2.28 1.75 7.12
C VAL A 42 0.98 1.13 6.62
N CYS A 43 -0.14 1.77 6.97
CA CYS A 43 -1.41 1.56 6.31
C CYS A 43 -1.89 2.93 5.83
N PRO A 44 -1.65 3.28 4.55
CA PRO A 44 -1.98 4.62 4.07
C PRO A 44 -3.45 4.99 4.22
N GLU A 45 -4.36 4.03 4.11
CA GLU A 45 -5.78 4.31 4.27
C GLU A 45 -6.11 4.75 5.71
N GLN A 46 -5.52 4.08 6.73
CA GLN A 46 -5.67 4.50 8.11
C GLN A 46 -4.96 5.84 8.36
N LEU A 47 -3.79 6.03 7.82
CA LEU A 47 -3.06 7.31 7.95
C LEU A 47 -3.83 8.46 7.33
N GLY A 48 -4.63 8.21 6.31
CA GLY A 48 -5.51 9.18 5.69
C GLY A 48 -6.79 9.48 6.45
N GLY A 49 -7.03 8.77 7.56
CA GLY A 49 -8.18 9.00 8.43
C GLY A 49 -9.36 8.08 8.18
N LEU A 50 -9.19 7.02 7.41
CA LEU A 50 -10.26 6.05 7.20
C LEU A 50 -10.31 5.04 8.36
N PRO A 51 -11.51 4.68 8.82
CA PRO A 51 -11.65 3.70 9.91
C PRO A 51 -11.39 2.28 9.44
N THR A 52 -11.24 1.37 10.39
CA THR A 52 -11.20 -0.07 10.17
C THR A 52 -12.26 -0.73 11.04
N PRO A 53 -13.25 -1.46 10.54
CA PRO A 53 -13.47 -1.71 9.11
C PRO A 53 -14.03 -0.48 8.36
N ARG A 54 -13.97 -0.55 7.04
CA ARG A 54 -14.49 0.48 6.15
C ARG A 54 -14.99 -0.14 4.86
N LEU A 55 -15.73 0.61 4.07
CA LEU A 55 -16.17 0.14 2.76
C LEU A 55 -14.95 -0.02 1.84
N PRO A 56 -14.96 -1.04 0.96
CA PRO A 56 -13.91 -1.15 -0.05
C PRO A 56 -13.96 0.05 -1.00
N ALA A 57 -12.80 0.47 -1.49
CA ALA A 57 -12.69 1.58 -2.42
C ALA A 57 -11.90 1.15 -3.65
N GLU A 58 -12.12 1.86 -4.77
CA GLU A 58 -11.37 1.67 -6.00
C GLU A 58 -10.99 3.02 -6.60
N ARG A 59 -9.85 3.04 -7.29
CA ARG A 59 -9.35 4.25 -7.96
C ARG A 59 -9.81 4.25 -9.42
N GLY A 60 -10.68 5.19 -9.76
CA GLY A 60 -11.11 5.46 -11.13
C GLY A 60 -10.34 6.62 -11.75
N TYR A 61 -10.80 7.08 -12.91
CA TYR A 61 -10.19 8.22 -13.62
C TYR A 61 -10.47 9.55 -12.92
N ASP A 62 -11.54 9.63 -12.16
CA ASP A 62 -12.02 10.86 -11.51
C ASP A 62 -11.74 10.88 -10.01
N GLY A 63 -10.94 9.96 -9.50
CA GLY A 63 -10.58 9.88 -8.09
C GLY A 63 -10.86 8.53 -7.48
N VAL A 64 -10.90 8.48 -6.14
CA VAL A 64 -11.12 7.26 -5.38
C VAL A 64 -12.51 7.32 -4.73
N HIS A 65 -13.31 6.28 -4.96
CA HIS A 65 -14.67 6.18 -4.43
C HIS A 65 -14.85 4.85 -3.70
N ASN A 66 -15.67 4.86 -2.66
CA ASN A 66 -16.03 3.62 -1.97
C ASN A 66 -17.20 2.92 -2.68
N ALA A 67 -17.58 1.75 -2.19
CA ALA A 67 -18.63 0.93 -2.80
C ALA A 67 -20.03 1.57 -2.78
N GLN A 68 -20.22 2.65 -1.99
CA GLN A 68 -21.46 3.44 -1.97
C GLN A 68 -21.36 4.68 -2.86
N GLY A 69 -20.28 4.83 -3.62
CA GLY A 69 -20.09 5.97 -4.52
C GLY A 69 -19.61 7.24 -3.84
N GLU A 70 -19.28 7.19 -2.56
CA GLU A 70 -18.77 8.35 -1.82
C GLU A 70 -17.29 8.57 -2.15
N SER A 71 -16.89 9.82 -2.35
CA SER A 71 -15.49 10.16 -2.61
C SER A 71 -14.65 10.01 -1.34
N VAL A 72 -13.58 9.25 -1.44
CA VAL A 72 -12.56 9.13 -0.39
C VAL A 72 -11.20 9.59 -0.91
N THR A 73 -11.22 10.36 -2.00
CA THR A 73 -10.03 10.85 -2.68
C THR A 73 -9.10 11.61 -1.72
N ALA A 74 -9.66 12.55 -0.94
CA ALA A 74 -8.87 13.37 -0.02
C ALA A 74 -8.14 12.51 1.02
N GLN A 75 -8.81 11.49 1.56
CA GLN A 75 -8.23 10.58 2.53
C GLN A 75 -7.10 9.75 1.92
N PHE A 76 -7.30 9.25 0.70
CA PHE A 76 -6.26 8.48 0.01
C PHE A 76 -5.02 9.33 -0.28
N PHE A 77 -5.20 10.56 -0.75
CA PHE A 77 -4.05 11.45 -1.00
C PHE A 77 -3.37 11.87 0.29
N ARG A 78 -4.12 12.11 1.36
CA ARG A 78 -3.53 12.39 2.69
C ARG A 78 -2.71 11.21 3.19
N GLY A 79 -3.24 10.01 3.08
CA GLY A 79 -2.54 8.79 3.48
C GLY A 79 -1.26 8.55 2.70
N ALA A 80 -1.30 8.82 1.39
CA ALA A 80 -0.11 8.74 0.54
C ALA A 80 0.96 9.74 0.98
N ALA A 81 0.57 10.98 1.28
CA ALA A 81 1.49 12.01 1.75
C ALA A 81 2.13 11.63 3.10
N GLU A 82 1.34 11.08 4.02
CA GLU A 82 1.87 10.65 5.32
C GLU A 82 2.79 9.43 5.19
N ALA A 83 2.46 8.47 4.32
CA ALA A 83 3.34 7.34 4.06
C ALA A 83 4.68 7.81 3.46
N LEU A 84 4.64 8.75 2.54
CA LEU A 84 5.85 9.34 1.95
C LEU A 84 6.68 10.06 3.02
N ARG A 85 6.03 10.80 3.90
CA ARG A 85 6.72 11.49 5.01
C ARG A 85 7.50 10.51 5.87
N LEU A 86 6.88 9.38 6.24
CA LEU A 86 7.54 8.34 7.03
C LEU A 86 8.68 7.70 6.27
N ALA A 87 8.48 7.42 4.98
CA ALA A 87 9.53 6.86 4.13
C ALA A 87 10.74 7.78 4.09
N GLN A 88 10.53 9.07 3.93
CA GLN A 88 11.60 10.07 3.90
C GLN A 88 12.29 10.21 5.26
N PHE A 89 11.51 10.22 6.33
CA PHE A 89 12.07 10.33 7.69
C PHE A 89 13.02 9.17 8.00
N PHE A 90 12.64 7.95 7.63
CA PHE A 90 13.45 6.77 7.88
C PHE A 90 14.47 6.46 6.78
N GLY A 91 14.54 7.28 5.74
CA GLY A 91 15.50 7.08 4.65
C GLY A 91 15.20 5.88 3.79
N CYS A 92 13.93 5.48 3.66
CA CYS A 92 13.54 4.36 2.82
C CYS A 92 13.78 4.68 1.34
N ARG A 93 14.44 3.78 0.62
CA ARG A 93 14.61 3.86 -0.83
C ARG A 93 13.77 2.83 -1.56
N LYS A 94 13.19 1.89 -0.83
CA LYS A 94 12.35 0.81 -1.34
C LYS A 94 11.08 0.68 -0.52
N ALA A 95 10.02 0.21 -1.17
CA ALA A 95 8.75 -0.10 -0.52
C ALA A 95 8.22 -1.43 -1.01
N LEU A 96 7.68 -2.24 -0.12
CA LEU A 96 6.95 -3.48 -0.43
C LEU A 96 5.50 -3.25 -0.04
N LEU A 97 4.62 -3.15 -1.05
CA LEU A 97 3.24 -2.74 -0.87
C LEU A 97 2.27 -3.83 -1.30
N LYS A 98 1.09 -3.84 -0.69
CA LYS A 98 0.02 -4.80 -1.01
C LYS A 98 -0.45 -4.60 -2.44
N GLU A 99 -0.39 -5.66 -3.24
CA GLU A 99 -0.80 -5.63 -4.64
C GLU A 99 -2.27 -5.29 -4.83
N ARG A 100 -2.61 -4.66 -5.97
CA ARG A 100 -3.96 -4.38 -6.46
C ARG A 100 -4.78 -3.40 -5.64
N SER A 101 -4.27 -2.93 -4.52
CA SER A 101 -4.95 -1.98 -3.65
C SER A 101 -5.07 -0.61 -4.33
N PRO A 102 -6.17 0.15 -4.12
CA PRO A 102 -6.28 1.52 -4.65
C PRO A 102 -5.26 2.47 -4.04
N SER A 103 -4.68 2.12 -2.90
CA SER A 103 -3.60 2.87 -2.26
C SER A 103 -2.23 2.32 -2.60
N CYS A 104 -2.02 1.02 -2.42
CA CYS A 104 -0.71 0.37 -2.43
C CYS A 104 -0.38 -0.38 -3.72
N GLY A 105 -1.34 -0.66 -4.58
CA GLY A 105 -1.11 -1.44 -5.80
C GLY A 105 -0.11 -0.79 -6.72
N SER A 106 0.76 -1.59 -7.34
CA SER A 106 1.79 -1.11 -8.25
C SER A 106 1.68 -1.86 -9.58
N GLY A 107 1.46 -1.11 -10.65
CA GLY A 107 1.33 -1.63 -12.01
C GLY A 107 -0.06 -2.10 -12.37
N GLU A 108 -0.85 -2.55 -11.42
CA GLU A 108 -2.17 -3.09 -11.64
C GLU A 108 -3.08 -2.82 -10.45
N ILE A 109 -4.26 -2.27 -10.70
CA ILE A 109 -5.27 -1.97 -9.67
C ILE A 109 -6.66 -2.31 -10.22
N TYR A 110 -7.66 -2.39 -9.34
CA TYR A 110 -9.06 -2.50 -9.78
C TYR A 110 -9.49 -1.22 -10.49
N ASP A 111 -10.38 -1.38 -11.48
CA ASP A 111 -10.66 -0.35 -12.49
C ASP A 111 -11.53 0.83 -12.04
N GLY A 112 -12.09 0.77 -10.85
CA GLY A 112 -12.96 1.83 -10.31
C GLY A 112 -14.45 1.55 -10.45
N PHE A 113 -14.84 0.44 -11.07
CA PHE A 113 -16.25 0.11 -11.33
C PHE A 113 -16.80 -1.02 -10.45
N PHE A 114 -16.00 -1.54 -9.54
CA PHE A 114 -16.39 -2.62 -8.60
C PHE A 114 -16.89 -3.89 -9.30
N THR A 115 -16.25 -4.25 -10.40
CA THR A 115 -16.61 -5.42 -11.20
C THR A 115 -15.60 -6.57 -11.07
N GLY A 116 -14.53 -6.38 -10.29
CA GLY A 116 -13.45 -7.35 -10.20
C GLY A 116 -12.46 -7.28 -11.36
N THR A 117 -12.59 -6.29 -12.25
CA THR A 117 -11.71 -6.10 -13.40
C THR A 117 -10.50 -5.26 -13.02
N LEU A 118 -9.32 -5.73 -13.39
CA LEU A 118 -8.06 -5.02 -13.18
C LEU A 118 -7.74 -4.13 -14.39
N ARG A 119 -7.01 -3.05 -14.14
CA ARG A 119 -6.46 -2.18 -15.18
C ARG A 119 -5.01 -1.84 -14.88
N PRO A 120 -4.20 -1.46 -15.90
CA PRO A 120 -2.88 -0.90 -15.64
C PRO A 120 -3.00 0.40 -14.84
N GLY A 121 -2.12 0.56 -13.87
CA GLY A 121 -2.08 1.77 -13.06
C GLY A 121 -1.53 1.51 -11.67
N ASP A 122 -1.39 2.60 -10.92
CA ASP A 122 -0.86 2.57 -9.56
C ASP A 122 -1.91 3.03 -8.56
N GLY A 123 -1.86 2.49 -7.36
CA GLY A 123 -2.54 3.06 -6.21
C GLY A 123 -1.95 4.43 -5.88
N VAL A 124 -2.70 5.23 -5.14
CA VAL A 124 -2.32 6.63 -4.86
C VAL A 124 -0.97 6.71 -4.12
N THR A 125 -0.75 5.81 -3.15
CA THR A 125 0.52 5.78 -2.40
C THR A 125 1.67 5.28 -3.27
N ALA A 126 1.47 4.21 -4.03
CA ALA A 126 2.50 3.69 -4.92
C ALA A 126 2.95 4.77 -5.91
N GLU A 127 2.00 5.51 -6.49
CA GLU A 127 2.30 6.61 -7.40
C GLU A 127 3.15 7.69 -6.73
N ALA A 128 2.76 8.11 -5.53
CA ALA A 128 3.50 9.15 -4.79
C ALA A 128 4.92 8.72 -4.44
N LEU A 129 5.10 7.47 -4.02
CA LEU A 129 6.42 6.94 -3.67
C LEU A 129 7.33 6.85 -4.91
N LYS A 130 6.79 6.37 -6.03
CA LYS A 130 7.54 6.30 -7.29
C LYS A 130 7.95 7.70 -7.76
N ALA A 131 7.04 8.67 -7.68
CA ALA A 131 7.33 10.06 -8.05
C ALA A 131 8.45 10.65 -7.21
N ALA A 132 8.60 10.20 -5.96
CA ALA A 132 9.68 10.64 -5.05
C ALA A 132 10.97 9.82 -5.22
N GLY A 133 11.01 8.87 -6.16
CA GLY A 133 12.20 8.10 -6.49
C GLY A 133 12.36 6.78 -5.75
N LEU A 134 11.37 6.33 -4.98
CA LEU A 134 11.44 5.01 -4.35
C LEU A 134 11.19 3.90 -5.39
N ALA A 135 11.87 2.78 -5.21
CA ALA A 135 11.56 1.55 -5.94
C ALA A 135 10.42 0.84 -5.20
N VAL A 136 9.31 0.60 -5.91
CA VAL A 136 8.11 0.00 -5.32
C VAL A 136 7.95 -1.43 -5.82
N TYR A 137 7.82 -2.36 -4.87
CA TYR A 137 7.61 -3.78 -5.10
C TYR A 137 6.28 -4.22 -4.50
N THR A 138 5.71 -5.30 -5.04
CA THR A 138 4.55 -5.97 -4.46
C THR A 138 4.91 -7.40 -4.10
N GLU A 139 3.96 -8.15 -3.54
CA GLU A 139 4.15 -9.57 -3.21
C GLU A 139 4.57 -10.40 -4.44
N ALA A 140 4.22 -9.94 -5.64
CA ALA A 140 4.61 -10.60 -6.88
C ALA A 140 6.10 -10.42 -7.21
N ASP A 141 6.77 -9.46 -6.58
CA ASP A 141 8.15 -9.08 -6.88
C ASP A 141 9.15 -9.46 -5.79
N LEU A 142 8.78 -10.35 -4.86
CA LEU A 142 9.62 -10.68 -3.70
C LEU A 142 11.01 -11.17 -4.10
N ASP A 143 11.14 -11.89 -5.20
CA ASP A 143 12.42 -12.40 -5.70
C ASP A 143 13.42 -11.27 -5.98
N ARG A 144 12.92 -10.12 -6.39
CA ARG A 144 13.74 -8.95 -6.74
C ARG A 144 14.14 -8.15 -5.50
N LEU A 145 13.46 -8.36 -4.40
CA LEU A 145 13.68 -7.64 -3.15
C LEU A 145 14.58 -8.42 -2.17
N LEU A 146 14.49 -9.73 -2.19
CA LEU A 146 15.22 -10.63 -1.26
C LEU A 146 16.60 -11.08 -1.79
#